data_243a82f101fa761764fd381e45d25148
#
_entry.id   243a82f101fa761764fd381e45d25148
#
_cell.length_a   1.000
_cell.length_b   1.000
_cell.length_c   1.000
_cell.angle_alpha   90.00
_cell.angle_beta   90.00
_cell.angle_gamma   90.00
#
_symmetry.space_group_name_H-M   'P 1'
#
loop_
_entity.id
_entity.type
_entity.pdbx_description
1 polymer ?
#
loop_
_entity_poly.entity_id
_entity_poly.type
_entity_poly.pdbx_seq_one_letter_code
_entity_poly.pdbx_strand_id
1 'polypeptide(L)'
;MSILLEAEIGVQFLTKAIIPHRFLKLFAEHINLVCGQIGLTSVDDNIRKIFEPKTASVSDKLTTMKKLVEIGVTTGARADPIIYGVMDSDKQLSDLFSAIAKTGVKEVAVNYLFLRPAIKESIRKNLTDRKLLSEVLEPYSEGPMLPIGLKNSKGVALPRETRKKAFERIKDIAMDFGLSIHICGCKNSDITTESCNITRAFPPALSTLFDEDASH
;
A
#
# COMPACT_ATOMS: atom_id res chain seq x y z
N MET A 1 15.69 4.86 15.01
CA MET A 1 14.26 4.70 15.37
C MET A 1 14.06 4.81 16.88
N SER A 2 14.82 4.12 17.74
CA SER A 2 14.75 4.28 19.21
C SER A 2 14.89 5.73 19.65
N ILE A 3 15.91 6.44 19.16
CA ILE A 3 16.15 7.87 19.47
C ILE A 3 14.92 8.75 19.18
N LEU A 4 14.21 8.49 18.08
CA LEU A 4 13.01 9.27 17.74
C LEU A 4 11.88 8.98 18.73
N LEU A 5 11.67 7.71 19.08
CA LEU A 5 10.61 7.30 20.00
C LEU A 5 10.89 7.75 21.43
N GLU A 6 12.16 7.72 21.87
CA GLU A 6 12.60 8.26 23.17
C GLU A 6 12.43 9.80 23.24
N ALA A 7 12.54 10.48 22.09
CA ALA A 7 12.26 11.91 21.97
C ALA A 7 10.77 12.22 21.72
N GLU A 8 9.86 11.25 21.91
CA GLU A 8 8.42 11.36 21.70
C GLU A 8 8.00 11.74 20.27
N ILE A 9 8.88 11.49 19.28
CA ILE A 9 8.59 11.75 17.87
C ILE A 9 7.89 10.54 17.26
N GLY A 10 6.69 10.77 16.71
CA GLY A 10 5.91 9.75 16.02
C GLY A 10 6.60 9.18 14.78
N VAL A 11 6.57 7.87 14.63
CA VAL A 11 7.20 7.14 13.52
C VAL A 11 6.16 6.42 12.68
N GLN A 12 6.10 6.75 11.41
CA GLN A 12 5.34 6.00 10.42
C GLN A 12 6.27 5.25 9.49
N PHE A 13 5.96 3.97 9.23
CA PHE A 13 6.74 3.18 8.28
C PHE A 13 5.85 2.41 7.31
N LEU A 14 6.42 2.13 6.14
CA LEU A 14 5.88 1.19 5.16
C LEU A 14 6.95 0.15 4.84
N THR A 15 6.59 -1.13 4.91
CA THR A 15 7.53 -2.20 4.57
C THR A 15 6.85 -3.37 3.83
N LYS A 16 7.65 -4.10 3.05
CA LYS A 16 7.32 -5.40 2.45
C LYS A 16 8.24 -6.50 2.99
N ALA A 17 9.00 -6.20 4.05
CA ALA A 17 9.93 -7.11 4.71
C ALA A 17 9.36 -7.61 6.06
N ILE A 18 10.01 -8.63 6.61
CA ILE A 18 9.75 -9.08 7.98
C ILE A 18 10.29 -8.02 8.95
N ILE A 19 9.52 -7.72 9.99
CA ILE A 19 9.98 -6.86 11.10
C ILE A 19 10.68 -7.74 12.14
N PRO A 20 11.98 -7.50 12.40
CA PRO A 20 12.72 -8.25 13.43
C PRO A 20 12.09 -8.09 14.83
N HIS A 21 12.14 -9.13 15.63
CA HIS A 21 11.52 -9.17 16.98
C HIS A 21 11.95 -8.01 17.90
N ARG A 22 13.21 -7.55 17.78
CA ARG A 22 13.70 -6.39 18.54
C ARG A 22 12.90 -5.11 18.29
N PHE A 23 12.41 -4.91 17.05
CA PHE A 23 11.57 -3.75 16.71
C PHE A 23 10.13 -3.94 17.20
N LEU A 24 9.61 -5.17 17.21
CA LEU A 24 8.29 -5.42 17.80
C LEU A 24 8.25 -5.09 19.29
N LYS A 25 9.33 -5.42 20.05
CA LYS A 25 9.46 -5.01 21.45
C LYS A 25 9.49 -3.50 21.60
N LEU A 26 10.34 -2.81 20.83
CA LEU A 26 10.42 -1.36 20.83
C LEU A 26 9.07 -0.70 20.50
N PHE A 27 8.33 -1.25 19.55
CA PHE A 27 7.02 -0.72 19.16
C PHE A 27 5.97 -0.94 20.25
N ALA A 28 6.01 -2.08 20.98
CA ALA A 28 5.12 -2.35 22.08
C ALA A 28 5.30 -1.35 23.25
N GLU A 29 6.53 -0.84 23.44
CA GLU A 29 6.84 0.19 24.45
C GLU A 29 6.36 1.60 24.02
N HIS A 30 6.11 1.83 22.74
CA HIS A 30 5.76 3.15 22.16
C HIS A 30 4.56 3.08 21.20
N ILE A 31 3.52 2.32 21.56
CA ILE A 31 2.38 2.01 20.65
C ILE A 31 1.69 3.25 20.09
N ASN A 32 1.59 4.34 20.88
CA ASN A 32 0.95 5.59 20.49
C ASN A 32 1.80 6.43 19.52
N LEU A 33 3.07 6.12 19.40
CA LEU A 33 4.04 6.83 18.55
C LEU A 33 4.40 6.06 17.29
N VAL A 34 3.82 4.87 17.07
CA VAL A 34 4.17 4.03 15.93
C VAL A 34 2.94 3.70 15.10
N CYS A 35 3.05 3.95 13.79
CA CYS A 35 2.07 3.52 12.81
C CYS A 35 2.76 2.73 11.69
N GLY A 36 2.24 1.55 11.37
CA GLY A 36 2.83 0.66 10.38
C GLY A 36 1.92 0.36 9.20
N GLN A 37 2.48 0.35 7.99
CA GLN A 37 1.83 -0.19 6.81
C GLN A 37 2.63 -1.37 6.26
N ILE A 38 1.95 -2.49 6.00
CA ILE A 38 2.57 -3.67 5.42
C ILE A 38 2.08 -3.84 3.99
N GLY A 39 3.03 -3.84 3.05
CA GLY A 39 2.73 -4.00 1.63
C GLY A 39 2.39 -5.45 1.26
N LEU A 40 1.15 -5.71 0.84
CA LEU A 40 0.67 -7.00 0.35
C LEU A 40 -0.26 -6.77 -0.84
N THR A 41 0.17 -7.17 -2.04
CA THR A 41 -0.55 -6.91 -3.29
C THR A 41 -1.28 -8.14 -3.83
N SER A 42 -0.91 -9.33 -3.37
CA SER A 42 -1.53 -10.61 -3.71
C SER A 42 -1.24 -11.64 -2.61
N VAL A 43 -2.12 -12.61 -2.45
CA VAL A 43 -1.90 -13.79 -1.60
C VAL A 43 -1.31 -14.97 -2.40
N ASP A 44 -1.14 -14.84 -3.70
CA ASP A 44 -0.45 -15.81 -4.53
C ASP A 44 1.07 -15.54 -4.53
N ASP A 45 1.83 -16.44 -3.93
CA ASP A 45 3.30 -16.34 -3.86
C ASP A 45 3.97 -16.45 -5.23
N ASN A 46 3.34 -17.07 -6.24
CA ASN A 46 3.87 -17.11 -7.60
C ASN A 46 3.79 -15.73 -8.25
N ILE A 47 2.65 -15.04 -8.11
CA ILE A 47 2.47 -13.65 -8.53
C ILE A 47 3.47 -12.75 -7.79
N ARG A 48 3.61 -12.90 -6.47
CA ARG A 48 4.59 -12.16 -5.69
C ARG A 48 6.02 -12.37 -6.20
N LYS A 49 6.42 -13.61 -6.47
CA LYS A 49 7.78 -13.90 -6.99
C LYS A 49 8.06 -13.25 -8.34
N ILE A 50 7.04 -13.07 -9.17
CA ILE A 50 7.16 -12.41 -10.48
C ILE A 50 7.34 -10.90 -10.30
N PHE A 51 6.46 -10.25 -9.52
CA PHE A 51 6.39 -8.79 -9.45
C PHE A 51 7.15 -8.19 -8.26
N GLU A 52 7.36 -8.96 -7.19
CA GLU A 52 8.03 -8.53 -5.96
C GLU A 52 9.04 -9.57 -5.43
N PRO A 53 10.01 -10.04 -6.24
CA PRO A 53 10.85 -11.20 -5.92
C PRO A 53 11.71 -11.03 -4.66
N LYS A 54 12.01 -9.79 -4.27
CA LYS A 54 12.88 -9.46 -3.12
C LYS A 54 12.11 -9.14 -1.84
N THR A 55 10.80 -9.37 -1.81
CA THR A 55 9.98 -9.11 -0.62
C THR A 55 9.77 -10.38 0.21
N ALA A 56 9.35 -10.21 1.46
CA ALA A 56 8.96 -11.32 2.32
C ALA A 56 7.82 -12.15 1.70
N SER A 57 7.68 -13.41 2.11
CA SER A 57 6.58 -14.27 1.68
C SER A 57 5.22 -13.70 2.09
N VAL A 58 4.15 -14.16 1.45
CA VAL A 58 2.78 -13.80 1.83
C VAL A 58 2.52 -14.14 3.30
N SER A 59 2.90 -15.36 3.73
CA SER A 59 2.74 -15.81 5.11
C SER A 59 3.48 -14.92 6.12
N ASP A 60 4.71 -14.51 5.82
CA ASP A 60 5.50 -13.64 6.69
C ASP A 60 4.90 -12.24 6.82
N LYS A 61 4.39 -11.70 5.71
CA LYS A 61 3.71 -10.38 5.70
C LYS A 61 2.43 -10.41 6.53
N LEU A 62 1.59 -11.45 6.40
CA LEU A 62 0.37 -11.64 7.19
C LEU A 62 0.70 -11.85 8.67
N THR A 63 1.73 -12.65 8.97
CA THR A 63 2.23 -12.84 10.34
C THR A 63 2.72 -11.53 10.94
N THR A 64 3.40 -10.70 10.15
CA THR A 64 3.86 -9.37 10.59
C THR A 64 2.70 -8.44 10.91
N MET A 65 1.67 -8.38 10.03
CA MET A 65 0.45 -7.60 10.28
C MET A 65 -0.21 -8.04 11.60
N LYS A 66 -0.44 -9.35 11.76
CA LYS A 66 -1.07 -9.91 12.96
C LYS A 66 -0.31 -9.54 14.23
N LYS A 67 1.02 -9.71 14.25
CA LYS A 67 1.86 -9.36 15.41
C LYS A 67 1.80 -7.87 15.75
N LEU A 68 1.81 -6.98 14.75
CA LEU A 68 1.68 -5.54 15.00
C LEU A 68 0.33 -5.18 15.61
N VAL A 69 -0.76 -5.77 15.11
CA VAL A 69 -2.11 -5.57 15.67
C VAL A 69 -2.19 -6.12 17.10
N GLU A 70 -1.65 -7.33 17.36
CA GLU A 70 -1.67 -7.98 18.67
C GLU A 70 -0.93 -7.18 19.73
N ILE A 71 0.15 -6.48 19.38
CA ILE A 71 0.87 -5.60 20.32
C ILE A 71 0.28 -4.19 20.43
N GLY A 72 -0.83 -3.91 19.74
CA GLY A 72 -1.55 -2.64 19.81
C GLY A 72 -1.05 -1.53 18.89
N VAL A 73 -0.11 -1.82 17.96
CA VAL A 73 0.36 -0.83 16.99
C VAL A 73 -0.70 -0.59 15.93
N THR A 74 -1.02 0.68 15.67
CA THR A 74 -1.90 1.05 14.55
C THR A 74 -1.31 0.54 13.24
N THR A 75 -2.02 -0.39 12.61
CA THR A 75 -1.52 -1.14 11.46
C THR A 75 -2.50 -1.12 10.32
N GLY A 76 -2.04 -0.74 9.14
CA GLY A 76 -2.77 -0.85 7.89
C GLY A 76 -2.09 -1.78 6.89
N ALA A 77 -2.85 -2.26 5.92
CA ALA A 77 -2.30 -2.94 4.75
C ALA A 77 -2.16 -1.97 3.58
N ARG A 78 -1.25 -2.31 2.65
CA ARG A 78 -1.07 -1.54 1.41
C ARG A 78 -1.02 -2.46 0.20
N ALA A 79 -2.08 -2.47 -0.57
CA ALA A 79 -2.18 -3.16 -1.86
C ALA A 79 -1.80 -2.19 -2.99
N ASP A 80 -0.50 -1.87 -3.08
CA ASP A 80 0.06 -0.89 -4.04
C ASP A 80 1.44 -1.37 -4.53
N PRO A 81 1.57 -1.67 -5.83
CA PRO A 81 0.51 -1.63 -6.84
C PRO A 81 -0.27 -2.94 -7.00
N ILE A 82 -1.54 -2.83 -7.32
CA ILE A 82 -2.29 -3.91 -7.97
C ILE A 82 -2.03 -3.84 -9.47
N ILE A 83 -1.87 -5.00 -10.11
CA ILE A 83 -1.73 -5.11 -11.57
C ILE A 83 -3.09 -5.45 -12.16
N TYR A 84 -3.67 -4.50 -12.89
CA TYR A 84 -4.99 -4.63 -13.51
C TYR A 84 -5.04 -5.81 -14.48
N GLY A 85 -6.11 -6.62 -14.39
CA GLY A 85 -6.31 -7.82 -15.20
C GLY A 85 -5.47 -9.03 -14.77
N VAL A 86 -4.49 -8.85 -13.86
CA VAL A 86 -3.59 -9.92 -13.41
C VAL A 86 -3.79 -10.29 -11.94
N MET A 87 -4.06 -9.30 -11.08
CA MET A 87 -4.16 -9.48 -9.62
C MET A 87 -5.54 -9.08 -9.07
N ASP A 88 -6.48 -8.68 -9.90
CA ASP A 88 -7.71 -8.02 -9.46
C ASP A 88 -9.01 -8.69 -9.92
N SER A 89 -8.98 -10.00 -10.21
CA SER A 89 -10.24 -10.74 -10.31
C SER A 89 -10.97 -10.74 -8.96
N ASP A 90 -12.30 -10.87 -8.97
CA ASP A 90 -13.11 -10.86 -7.74
C ASP A 90 -12.61 -11.92 -6.74
N LYS A 91 -12.25 -13.10 -7.23
CA LYS A 91 -11.67 -14.16 -6.39
C LYS A 91 -10.34 -13.72 -5.76
N GLN A 92 -9.42 -13.14 -6.54
CA GLN A 92 -8.11 -12.72 -6.03
C GLN A 92 -8.24 -11.57 -5.02
N LEU A 93 -9.14 -10.61 -5.25
CA LEU A 93 -9.44 -9.54 -4.31
C LEU A 93 -10.09 -10.07 -3.03
N SER A 94 -11.07 -10.98 -3.15
CA SER A 94 -11.71 -11.62 -1.99
C SER A 94 -10.71 -12.42 -1.16
N ASP A 95 -9.85 -13.20 -1.80
CA ASP A 95 -8.79 -13.96 -1.12
C ASP A 95 -7.81 -13.00 -0.38
N LEU A 96 -7.41 -11.90 -1.02
CA LEU A 96 -6.52 -10.89 -0.46
C LEU A 96 -7.16 -10.21 0.76
N PHE A 97 -8.38 -9.71 0.63
CA PHE A 97 -9.06 -8.99 1.70
C PHE A 97 -9.46 -9.90 2.85
N SER A 98 -9.89 -11.13 2.57
CA SER A 98 -10.11 -12.15 3.61
C SER A 98 -8.85 -12.43 4.42
N ALA A 99 -7.70 -12.57 3.74
CA ALA A 99 -6.43 -12.80 4.43
C ALA A 99 -6.00 -11.60 5.28
N ILE A 100 -6.15 -10.38 4.78
CA ILE A 100 -5.84 -9.15 5.52
C ILE A 100 -6.77 -9.02 6.74
N ALA A 101 -8.09 -9.16 6.56
CA ALA A 101 -9.07 -9.03 7.64
C ALA A 101 -8.79 -10.00 8.81
N LYS A 102 -8.36 -11.24 8.51
CA LYS A 102 -7.97 -12.25 9.51
C LYS A 102 -6.78 -11.86 10.37
N THR A 103 -5.98 -10.87 9.95
CA THR A 103 -4.88 -10.33 10.77
C THR A 103 -5.34 -9.31 11.82
N GLY A 104 -6.59 -8.86 11.75
CA GLY A 104 -7.15 -7.78 12.57
C GLY A 104 -6.97 -6.38 11.99
N VAL A 105 -6.27 -6.24 10.87
CA VAL A 105 -6.18 -4.97 10.12
C VAL A 105 -7.56 -4.56 9.62
N LYS A 106 -7.87 -3.26 9.67
CA LYS A 106 -9.16 -2.68 9.25
C LYS A 106 -9.04 -1.74 8.05
N GLU A 107 -7.86 -1.20 7.79
CA GLU A 107 -7.66 -0.20 6.76
C GLU A 107 -6.68 -0.68 5.70
N VAL A 108 -7.03 -0.50 4.44
CA VAL A 108 -6.20 -0.91 3.30
C VAL A 108 -6.06 0.25 2.31
N ALA A 109 -4.83 0.70 2.11
CA ALA A 109 -4.52 1.64 1.02
C ALA A 109 -4.36 0.86 -0.29
N VAL A 110 -5.10 1.25 -1.31
CA VAL A 110 -5.12 0.55 -2.61
C VAL A 110 -4.70 1.48 -3.74
N ASN A 111 -3.94 0.93 -4.69
CA ASN A 111 -3.60 1.63 -5.92
C ASN A 111 -3.27 0.69 -7.06
N TYR A 112 -3.61 1.09 -8.27
CA TYR A 112 -3.14 0.41 -9.47
C TYR A 112 -1.72 0.83 -9.84
N LEU A 113 -1.04 0.00 -10.62
CA LEU A 113 0.27 0.31 -11.16
C LEU A 113 0.23 1.58 -12.01
N PHE A 114 1.25 2.43 -11.83
CA PHE A 114 1.55 3.56 -12.70
C PHE A 114 2.82 3.25 -13.49
N LEU A 115 2.72 3.29 -14.81
CA LEU A 115 3.84 3.01 -15.69
C LEU A 115 4.71 4.25 -15.87
N ARG A 116 5.70 4.41 -14.98
CA ARG A 116 6.83 5.31 -15.23
C ARG A 116 7.76 4.70 -16.28
N PRO A 117 8.52 5.50 -17.05
CA PRO A 117 9.43 4.96 -18.06
C PRO A 117 10.35 3.85 -17.54
N ALA A 118 11.01 4.07 -16.41
CA ALA A 118 11.89 3.07 -15.80
C ALA A 118 11.18 1.79 -15.36
N ILE A 119 9.92 1.89 -14.87
CA ILE A 119 9.11 0.73 -14.50
C ILE A 119 8.70 -0.05 -15.75
N LYS A 120 8.25 0.64 -16.79
CA LYS A 120 7.88 0.04 -18.09
C LYS A 120 9.07 -0.72 -18.70
N GLU A 121 10.25 -0.13 -18.65
CA GLU A 121 11.49 -0.74 -19.13
C GLU A 121 11.86 -1.98 -18.27
N SER A 122 11.80 -1.87 -16.96
CA SER A 122 12.05 -2.99 -16.04
C SER A 122 11.10 -4.16 -16.28
N ILE A 123 9.81 -3.90 -16.48
CA ILE A 123 8.82 -4.93 -16.80
C ILE A 123 9.18 -5.62 -18.12
N ARG A 124 9.48 -4.84 -19.17
CA ARG A 124 9.87 -5.40 -20.49
C ARG A 124 11.13 -6.26 -20.44
N LYS A 125 12.08 -5.86 -19.59
CA LYS A 125 13.37 -6.57 -19.46
C LYS A 125 13.25 -7.85 -18.64
N ASN A 126 12.43 -7.85 -17.59
CA ASN A 126 12.42 -8.93 -16.60
C ASN A 126 11.24 -9.90 -16.76
N LEU A 127 10.16 -9.49 -17.43
CA LEU A 127 9.00 -10.34 -17.68
C LEU A 127 9.17 -11.06 -19.02
N THR A 128 9.58 -12.34 -18.96
CA THR A 128 9.87 -13.16 -20.15
C THR A 128 8.63 -13.75 -20.81
N ASP A 129 7.55 -13.94 -20.05
CA ASP A 129 6.26 -14.38 -20.57
C ASP A 129 5.62 -13.27 -21.41
N ARG A 130 5.56 -13.49 -22.72
CA ARG A 130 5.02 -12.52 -23.70
C ARG A 130 3.55 -12.25 -23.52
N LYS A 131 2.75 -13.24 -23.13
CA LYS A 131 1.33 -13.11 -22.90
C LYS A 131 1.10 -12.23 -21.68
N LEU A 132 1.74 -12.58 -20.56
CA LEU A 132 1.65 -11.79 -19.33
C LEU A 132 2.19 -10.36 -19.52
N LEU A 133 3.25 -10.17 -20.29
CA LEU A 133 3.79 -8.86 -20.63
C LEU A 133 2.74 -8.00 -21.36
N SER A 134 2.03 -8.58 -22.33
CA SER A 134 0.94 -7.89 -23.03
C SER A 134 -0.20 -7.54 -22.08
N GLU A 135 -0.65 -8.50 -21.27
CA GLU A 135 -1.72 -8.30 -20.28
C GLU A 135 -1.40 -7.17 -19.29
N VAL A 136 -0.13 -7.03 -18.89
CA VAL A 136 0.30 -5.97 -17.98
C VAL A 136 0.38 -4.60 -18.66
N LEU A 137 0.80 -4.51 -19.92
CA LEU A 137 1.10 -3.24 -20.58
C LEU A 137 -0.06 -2.69 -21.43
N GLU A 138 -0.86 -3.54 -22.05
CA GLU A 138 -1.93 -3.16 -22.99
C GLU A 138 -3.00 -2.26 -22.33
N PRO A 139 -3.46 -2.49 -21.10
CA PRO A 139 -4.45 -1.65 -20.44
C PRO A 139 -4.04 -0.18 -20.28
N TYR A 140 -2.75 0.12 -20.42
CA TYR A 140 -2.19 1.47 -20.30
C TYR A 140 -1.99 2.18 -21.64
N SER A 141 -2.29 1.53 -22.78
CA SER A 141 -2.02 2.06 -24.12
C SER A 141 -2.68 3.42 -24.38
N GLU A 142 -3.91 3.60 -23.88
CA GLU A 142 -4.70 4.83 -23.98
C GLU A 142 -4.82 5.59 -22.66
N GLY A 143 -3.98 5.23 -21.69
CA GLY A 143 -4.00 5.80 -20.36
C GLY A 143 -3.45 7.23 -20.30
N PRO A 144 -3.99 8.10 -19.43
CA PRO A 144 -3.49 9.45 -19.27
C PRO A 144 -2.14 9.49 -18.57
N MET A 145 -1.33 10.49 -18.93
CA MET A 145 -0.11 10.82 -18.19
C MET A 145 -0.47 11.67 -16.98
N LEU A 146 -0.34 11.12 -15.78
CA LEU A 146 -0.67 11.82 -14.54
C LEU A 146 0.59 12.13 -13.71
N PRO A 147 0.55 13.22 -12.91
CA PRO A 147 1.57 13.49 -11.92
C PRO A 147 1.56 12.41 -10.82
N ILE A 148 2.71 12.10 -10.24
CA ILE A 148 2.86 11.13 -9.17
C ILE A 148 3.66 11.78 -8.04
N GLY A 149 2.97 12.05 -6.92
CA GLY A 149 3.58 12.66 -5.73
C GLY A 149 3.97 14.12 -5.94
N LEU A 150 4.76 14.66 -5.02
CA LEU A 150 5.11 16.08 -4.94
C LEU A 150 6.24 16.51 -5.90
N LYS A 151 6.99 15.59 -6.50
CA LYS A 151 8.13 15.89 -7.36
C LYS A 151 7.76 15.59 -8.81
N ASN A 152 7.51 16.55 -9.65
CA ASN A 152 7.35 16.52 -11.12
C ASN A 152 7.45 15.13 -11.85
N SER A 153 7.31 14.04 -11.10
CA SER A 153 7.32 12.68 -11.62
C SER A 153 5.97 12.39 -12.27
N LYS A 154 5.99 11.85 -13.48
CA LYS A 154 4.80 11.48 -14.22
C LYS A 154 4.82 9.99 -14.53
N GLY A 155 3.64 9.42 -14.72
CA GLY A 155 3.47 8.04 -15.17
C GLY A 155 2.16 7.86 -15.91
N VAL A 156 2.12 6.88 -16.79
CA VAL A 156 0.88 6.49 -17.46
C VAL A 156 0.02 5.73 -16.47
N ALA A 157 -1.19 6.20 -16.25
CA ALA A 157 -2.22 5.52 -15.47
C ALA A 157 -3.13 4.71 -16.39
N LEU A 158 -3.92 3.81 -15.83
CA LEU A 158 -5.09 3.26 -16.54
C LEU A 158 -6.08 4.39 -16.90
N PRO A 159 -6.91 4.24 -17.95
CA PRO A 159 -7.99 5.19 -18.24
C PRO A 159 -8.83 5.50 -17.00
N ARG A 160 -9.25 6.76 -16.87
CA ARG A 160 -9.95 7.25 -15.66
C ARG A 160 -11.18 6.41 -15.31
N GLU A 161 -12.03 6.13 -16.28
CA GLU A 161 -13.26 5.37 -16.07
C GLU A 161 -12.99 3.90 -15.69
N THR A 162 -11.93 3.31 -16.25
CA THR A 162 -11.47 1.96 -15.87
C THR A 162 -11.04 1.94 -14.40
N ARG A 163 -10.22 2.92 -13.97
CA ARG A 163 -9.80 3.02 -12.55
C ARG A 163 -10.98 3.25 -11.62
N LYS A 164 -11.91 4.14 -12.00
CA LYS A 164 -13.07 4.47 -11.17
C LYS A 164 -13.92 3.22 -10.91
N LYS A 165 -14.32 2.51 -11.97
CA LYS A 165 -15.08 1.26 -11.86
C LYS A 165 -14.33 0.19 -11.05
N ALA A 166 -13.04 0.04 -11.30
CA ALA A 166 -12.21 -0.93 -10.59
C ALA A 166 -12.07 -0.60 -9.10
N PHE A 167 -11.94 0.68 -8.72
CA PHE A 167 -11.90 1.09 -7.32
C PHE A 167 -13.26 0.94 -6.62
N GLU A 168 -14.38 1.21 -7.30
CA GLU A 168 -15.73 0.95 -6.78
C GLU A 168 -15.88 -0.53 -6.47
N ARG A 169 -15.57 -1.41 -7.42
CA ARG A 169 -15.59 -2.87 -7.23
C ARG A 169 -14.69 -3.33 -6.07
N ILE A 170 -13.48 -2.77 -5.95
CA ILE A 170 -12.57 -3.08 -4.84
C ILE A 170 -13.20 -2.69 -3.50
N LYS A 171 -13.84 -1.52 -3.41
CA LYS A 171 -14.52 -1.06 -2.19
C LYS A 171 -15.65 -2.00 -1.81
N ASP A 172 -16.47 -2.39 -2.77
CA ASP A 172 -17.60 -3.32 -2.54
C ASP A 172 -17.12 -4.67 -2.00
N ILE A 173 -16.12 -5.29 -2.66
CA ILE A 173 -15.58 -6.58 -2.20
C ILE A 173 -14.93 -6.45 -0.81
N ALA A 174 -14.19 -5.38 -0.55
CA ALA A 174 -13.53 -5.19 0.74
C ALA A 174 -14.53 -4.99 1.90
N MET A 175 -15.68 -4.38 1.62
CA MET A 175 -16.75 -4.15 2.59
C MET A 175 -17.31 -5.48 3.15
N ASP A 176 -17.37 -6.54 2.35
CA ASP A 176 -17.79 -7.87 2.78
C ASP A 176 -16.88 -8.47 3.87
N PHE A 177 -15.63 -7.98 3.96
CA PHE A 177 -14.65 -8.38 4.97
C PHE A 177 -14.48 -7.35 6.10
N GLY A 178 -15.31 -6.30 6.13
CA GLY A 178 -15.23 -5.23 7.14
C GLY A 178 -13.97 -4.39 7.03
N LEU A 179 -13.45 -4.22 5.81
CA LEU A 179 -12.27 -3.40 5.53
C LEU A 179 -12.66 -2.05 4.93
N SER A 180 -11.98 -1.00 5.37
CA SER A 180 -12.04 0.35 4.80
C SER A 180 -10.96 0.54 3.75
N ILE A 181 -11.33 0.98 2.56
CA ILE A 181 -10.41 1.18 1.43
C ILE A 181 -10.08 2.66 1.26
N HIS A 182 -8.79 2.97 1.22
CA HIS A 182 -8.25 4.30 0.94
C HIS A 182 -7.58 4.34 -0.43
N ILE A 183 -8.00 5.27 -1.27
CA ILE A 183 -7.42 5.48 -2.61
C ILE A 183 -6.58 6.75 -2.55
N CYS A 184 -5.29 6.62 -2.92
CA CYS A 184 -4.35 7.74 -2.84
C CYS A 184 -4.65 8.84 -3.87
N GLY A 185 -5.09 10.00 -3.42
CA GLY A 185 -5.28 11.20 -4.24
C GLY A 185 -3.97 11.73 -4.84
N CYS A 186 -2.81 11.53 -4.19
CA CYS A 186 -1.52 11.95 -4.76
C CYS A 186 -1.13 11.22 -6.05
N LYS A 187 -1.80 10.10 -6.36
CA LYS A 187 -1.66 9.33 -7.62
C LYS A 187 -2.93 9.37 -8.47
N ASN A 188 -4.07 9.67 -7.88
CA ASN A 188 -5.38 9.68 -8.55
C ASN A 188 -6.11 11.00 -8.31
N SER A 189 -5.41 12.13 -8.50
CA SER A 189 -5.93 13.47 -8.29
C SER A 189 -7.14 13.82 -9.17
N ASP A 190 -7.33 13.06 -10.24
CA ASP A 190 -8.48 13.13 -11.14
C ASP A 190 -9.70 12.30 -10.68
N ILE A 191 -9.57 11.54 -9.57
CA ILE A 191 -10.64 10.69 -9.03
C ILE A 191 -10.97 11.06 -7.58
N THR A 192 -9.97 11.32 -6.74
CA THR A 192 -10.15 11.53 -5.29
C THR A 192 -9.11 12.48 -4.71
N THR A 193 -9.47 13.11 -3.60
CA THR A 193 -8.57 13.92 -2.76
C THR A 193 -8.14 13.18 -1.49
N GLU A 194 -8.54 11.92 -1.31
CA GLU A 194 -8.23 11.13 -0.13
C GLU A 194 -6.71 10.94 0.04
N SER A 195 -6.27 10.91 1.29
CA SER A 195 -4.88 10.56 1.62
C SER A 195 -4.74 9.04 1.75
N CYS A 196 -3.67 8.49 1.18
CA CYS A 196 -3.27 7.09 1.44
C CYS A 196 -2.49 6.96 2.76
N ASN A 197 -2.33 8.05 3.46
CA ASN A 197 -1.67 8.07 4.74
C ASN A 197 -2.68 7.65 5.81
N ILE A 198 -2.49 6.48 6.41
CA ILE A 198 -3.29 5.99 7.54
C ILE A 198 -2.90 6.76 8.83
N THR A 199 -2.36 7.97 8.69
CA THR A 199 -1.85 8.84 9.76
C THR A 199 -2.89 9.48 10.67
N ARG A 200 -4.17 9.22 10.51
CA ARG A 200 -5.16 9.62 11.53
C ARG A 200 -4.90 9.01 12.91
N ALA A 201 -3.81 8.23 13.04
CA ALA A 201 -3.46 7.48 14.22
C ALA A 201 -2.53 8.19 15.20
N PHE A 202 -1.84 9.26 14.81
CA PHE A 202 -1.07 10.02 15.79
C PHE A 202 -2.00 10.94 16.58
N PRO A 203 -1.93 10.94 17.92
CA PRO A 203 -2.67 11.86 18.74
C PRO A 203 -2.40 13.31 18.27
N PRO A 204 -3.41 14.20 18.17
CA PRO A 204 -3.23 15.57 17.72
C PRO A 204 -2.30 16.42 18.62
N ALA A 205 -1.83 15.89 19.74
CA ALA A 205 -0.99 16.55 20.72
C ALA A 205 0.53 16.36 20.53
N LEU A 206 0.95 15.56 19.56
CA LEU A 206 2.38 15.43 19.26
C LEU A 206 2.75 16.48 18.23
N SER A 207 3.40 17.58 18.68
CA SER A 207 4.03 18.54 17.80
C SER A 207 4.97 17.84 16.84
N THR A 208 4.89 18.17 15.56
CA THR A 208 5.91 17.74 14.61
C THR A 208 7.13 18.63 14.78
N LEU A 209 8.31 18.14 14.37
CA LEU A 209 9.57 18.93 14.37
C LEU A 209 9.46 20.27 13.57
N PHE A 210 8.33 20.51 12.92
CA PHE A 210 8.08 21.65 12.04
C PHE A 210 6.93 22.55 12.51
N ASP A 211 6.34 22.30 13.68
CA ASP A 211 5.22 23.10 14.20
C ASP A 211 5.65 24.40 14.90
N GLU A 212 6.95 24.65 15.08
CA GLU A 212 7.47 25.85 15.75
C GLU A 212 7.48 27.13 14.89
N ASP A 213 7.23 27.05 13.57
CA ASP A 213 7.35 28.20 12.66
C ASP A 213 6.01 28.78 12.14
N ALA A 214 4.88 28.43 12.69
CA ALA A 214 3.56 28.91 12.22
C ALA A 214 3.04 30.16 12.96
N SER A 215 3.87 30.87 13.73
CA SER A 215 3.48 32.08 14.45
C SER A 215 4.52 33.21 14.29
N HIS A 216 4.59 33.75 13.06
CA HIS A 216 5.06 35.11 12.81
C HIS A 216 4.42 35.66 11.53
#